data_de55475d9081e6ebfb7b754e6969df9c
#
_entry.id   de55475d9081e6ebfb7b754e6969df9c
#
_cell.length_a   1.000
_cell.length_b   1.000
_cell.length_c   1.000
_cell.angle_alpha   90.00
_cell.angle_beta   90.00
_cell.angle_gamma   90.00
#
_symmetry.space_group_name_H-M   'P 1'
#
loop_
_entity.id
_entity.type
_entity.pdbx_description
1 polymer ?
#
loop_
_entity_poly.entity_id
_entity_poly.type
_entity_poly.pdbx_seq_one_letter_code
_entity_poly.pdbx_strand_id
1 'polypeptide(L)'
;MITILAAYAVFWDLLDRERIYLDKSLDFSTVCDFIGIDRGRLDNLLLEETGMCGQDILAHFRAIDFQGKFINFAESSALEIN
;
A
#
# COMPACT_ATOMS: atom_id res chain seq x y z
N MET A 1 -1.67 -17.62 15.20
CA MET A 1 -1.90 -16.17 15.30
C MET A 1 -0.64 -15.43 14.83
N ILE A 2 -0.79 -14.46 13.95
CA ILE A 2 0.34 -13.70 13.43
C ILE A 2 0.75 -12.64 14.46
N THR A 3 2.06 -12.40 14.60
CA THR A 3 2.54 -11.32 15.47
C THR A 3 2.35 -9.98 14.77
N ILE A 4 2.33 -8.89 15.56
CA ILE A 4 2.16 -7.55 14.98
C ILE A 4 3.31 -7.18 14.05
N LEU A 5 4.53 -7.58 14.36
CA LEU A 5 5.68 -7.30 13.51
C LEU A 5 5.61 -8.10 12.20
N ALA A 6 5.18 -9.35 12.27
CA ALA A 6 4.99 -10.16 11.07
C ALA A 6 3.86 -9.59 10.21
N ALA A 7 2.76 -9.15 10.84
CA ALA A 7 1.66 -8.53 10.12
C ALA A 7 2.10 -7.24 9.42
N TYR A 8 2.93 -6.44 10.08
CA TYR A 8 3.49 -5.23 9.51
C TYR A 8 4.32 -5.54 8.26
N ALA A 9 5.18 -6.54 8.35
CA ALA A 9 6.01 -6.96 7.22
C ALA A 9 5.17 -7.49 6.06
N VAL A 10 4.15 -8.30 6.36
CA VAL A 10 3.24 -8.84 5.34
C VAL A 10 2.47 -7.72 4.66
N PHE A 11 2.00 -6.74 5.43
CA PHE A 11 1.26 -5.61 4.88
C PHE A 11 2.09 -4.88 3.83
N TRP A 12 3.34 -4.55 4.13
CA TRP A 12 4.21 -3.87 3.17
C TRP A 12 4.54 -4.74 1.97
N ASP A 13 4.72 -6.05 2.19
CA ASP A 13 4.96 -6.99 1.11
C ASP A 13 3.76 -7.05 0.15
N LEU A 14 2.55 -7.07 0.69
CA LEU A 14 1.33 -7.05 -0.12
C LEU A 14 1.23 -5.77 -0.95
N LEU A 15 1.62 -4.64 -0.39
CA LEU A 15 1.61 -3.38 -1.12
C LEU A 15 2.69 -3.34 -2.20
N ASP A 16 3.89 -3.76 -1.84
CA ASP A 16 5.07 -3.59 -2.68
C ASP A 16 5.14 -4.64 -3.79
N ARG A 17 4.94 -5.90 -3.45
CA ARG A 17 5.04 -7.01 -4.39
C ARG A 17 3.73 -7.33 -5.08
N GLU A 18 2.67 -7.50 -4.29
CA GLU A 18 1.38 -7.94 -4.80
C GLU A 18 0.54 -6.78 -5.32
N ARG A 19 0.88 -5.55 -4.96
CA ARG A 19 0.19 -4.34 -5.39
C ARG A 19 -1.31 -4.43 -5.16
N ILE A 20 -1.70 -4.90 -3.98
CA ILE A 20 -3.12 -5.09 -3.63
C ILE A 20 -3.91 -3.79 -3.71
N TYR A 21 -3.24 -2.64 -3.60
CA TYR A 21 -3.89 -1.34 -3.68
C TYR A 21 -4.53 -1.10 -5.06
N LEU A 22 -4.17 -1.86 -6.08
CA LEU A 22 -4.77 -1.76 -7.40
C LEU A 22 -6.20 -2.28 -7.42
N ASP A 23 -6.56 -3.15 -6.47
CA ASP A 23 -7.93 -3.62 -6.33
C ASP A 23 -8.73 -2.58 -5.55
N LYS A 24 -9.55 -1.82 -6.24
CA LYS A 24 -10.33 -0.75 -5.64
C LYS A 24 -11.39 -1.23 -4.65
N SER A 25 -11.74 -2.52 -4.70
CA SER A 25 -12.71 -3.10 -3.77
C SER A 25 -12.08 -3.43 -2.41
N LEU A 26 -10.76 -3.47 -2.33
CA LEU A 26 -10.06 -3.75 -1.08
C LEU A 26 -9.89 -2.49 -0.24
N ASP A 27 -10.29 -2.58 1.02
CA ASP A 27 -10.00 -1.55 1.99
C ASP A 27 -9.04 -2.11 3.04
N PHE A 28 -8.58 -1.25 3.93
CA PHE A 28 -7.62 -1.67 4.95
C PHE A 28 -8.18 -2.74 5.89
N SER A 29 -9.46 -2.66 6.19
CA SER A 29 -10.13 -3.65 7.04
C SER A 29 -10.07 -5.04 6.41
N THR A 30 -10.36 -5.13 5.12
CA THR A 30 -10.30 -6.39 4.37
C THR A 30 -8.87 -6.93 4.34
N VAL A 31 -7.89 -6.07 4.15
CA VAL A 31 -6.47 -6.46 4.17
C VAL A 31 -6.08 -7.04 5.52
N CYS A 32 -6.51 -6.40 6.61
CA CYS A 32 -6.22 -6.90 7.95
C CYS A 32 -6.87 -8.26 8.20
N ASP A 33 -8.09 -8.46 7.72
CA ASP A 33 -8.77 -9.75 7.81
C ASP A 33 -8.00 -10.83 7.04
N PHE A 34 -7.50 -10.49 5.87
CA PHE A 34 -6.70 -11.39 5.05
C PHE A 34 -5.40 -11.78 5.75
N ILE A 35 -4.73 -10.81 6.36
CA ILE A 35 -3.48 -11.04 7.10
C ILE A 35 -3.75 -11.83 8.39
N GLY A 36 -4.91 -11.63 9.00
CA GLY A 36 -5.25 -12.24 10.28
C GLY A 36 -4.82 -11.43 11.48
N ILE A 37 -4.83 -10.10 11.35
CA ILE A 37 -4.45 -9.19 12.43
C ILE A 37 -5.60 -8.23 12.73
N ASP A 38 -5.69 -7.80 13.99
CA ASP A 38 -6.65 -6.78 14.39
C ASP A 38 -6.32 -5.45 13.70
N ARG A 39 -7.32 -4.86 13.06
CA ARG A 39 -7.18 -3.63 12.32
C ARG A 39 -6.59 -2.49 13.17
N GLY A 40 -7.13 -2.32 14.39
CA GLY A 40 -6.68 -1.25 15.26
C GLY A 40 -5.22 -1.38 15.65
N ARG A 41 -4.77 -2.61 15.88
CA ARG A 41 -3.38 -2.87 16.26
C ARG A 41 -2.42 -2.51 15.13
N LEU A 42 -2.72 -2.97 13.93
CA LEU A 42 -1.87 -2.67 12.78
C LEU A 42 -1.93 -1.18 12.45
N ASP A 43 -3.10 -0.58 12.53
CA ASP A 43 -3.29 0.84 12.26
C ASP A 43 -2.46 1.71 13.22
N ASN A 44 -2.46 1.37 14.52
CA ASN A 44 -1.67 2.08 15.50
C ASN A 44 -0.18 2.00 15.18
N LEU A 45 0.31 0.82 14.79
CA LEU A 45 1.71 0.67 14.43
C LEU A 45 2.06 1.48 13.20
N LEU A 46 1.21 1.46 12.18
CA LEU A 46 1.42 2.25 10.98
C LEU A 46 1.45 3.74 11.28
N LEU A 47 0.54 4.22 12.13
CA LEU A 47 0.54 5.62 12.55
C LEU A 47 1.84 6.01 13.26
N GLU A 48 2.35 5.14 14.13
CA GLU A 48 3.61 5.39 14.83
C GLU A 48 4.79 5.44 13.88
N GLU A 49 4.83 4.53 12.91
CA GLU A 49 5.98 4.40 12.02
C GLU A 49 5.94 5.34 10.83
N THR A 50 4.76 5.62 10.30
CA THR A 50 4.63 6.40 9.06
C THR A 50 3.88 7.72 9.24
N GLY A 51 3.15 7.88 10.34
CA GLY A 51 2.28 9.03 10.52
C GLY A 51 0.97 8.95 9.76
N MET A 52 0.69 7.81 9.11
CA MET A 52 -0.53 7.62 8.31
C MET A 52 -1.25 6.36 8.74
N CYS A 53 -2.58 6.39 8.74
CA CYS A 53 -3.36 5.18 8.97
C CYS A 53 -3.31 4.27 7.75
N GLY A 54 -3.69 2.99 7.93
CA GLY A 54 -3.61 2.01 6.84
C GLY A 54 -4.44 2.37 5.64
N GLN A 55 -5.64 2.90 5.84
CA GLN A 55 -6.50 3.29 4.73
C GLN A 55 -5.89 4.46 3.94
N ASP A 56 -5.26 5.41 4.62
CA ASP A 56 -4.57 6.52 3.97
C ASP A 56 -3.35 6.04 3.20
N ILE A 57 -2.64 5.04 3.72
CA ILE A 57 -1.51 4.45 3.02
C ILE A 57 -1.97 3.79 1.72
N LEU A 58 -3.07 3.04 1.76
CA LEU A 58 -3.63 2.44 0.54
C LEU A 58 -4.01 3.50 -0.49
N ALA A 59 -4.65 4.57 -0.04
CA ALA A 59 -5.04 5.67 -0.93
C ALA A 59 -3.81 6.35 -1.53
N HIS A 60 -2.79 6.53 -0.73
CA HIS A 60 -1.53 7.14 -1.16
C HIS A 60 -0.84 6.30 -2.24
N PHE A 61 -0.79 4.98 -2.04
CA PHE A 61 -0.19 4.08 -3.02
C PHE A 61 -0.96 4.07 -4.33
N ARG A 62 -2.30 4.11 -4.27
CA ARG A 62 -3.13 4.21 -5.47
C ARG A 62 -2.84 5.49 -6.25
N ALA A 63 -2.69 6.61 -5.54
CA ALA A 63 -2.40 7.90 -6.15
C ALA A 63 -1.00 7.91 -6.78
N ILE A 64 -0.01 7.38 -6.07
CA ILE A 64 1.36 7.31 -6.56
C ILE A 64 1.45 6.41 -7.80
N ASP A 65 0.80 5.25 -7.76
CA ASP A 65 0.82 4.33 -8.90
C ASP A 65 0.24 4.99 -10.15
N PHE A 66 -0.88 5.69 -9.98
CA PHE A 66 -1.49 6.41 -11.09
C PHE A 66 -0.55 7.47 -11.64
N GLN A 67 0.03 8.29 -10.75
CA GLN A 67 0.97 9.32 -11.15
C GLN A 67 2.24 8.73 -11.74
N GLY A 68 2.71 7.62 -11.17
CA GLY A 68 3.89 6.93 -11.65
C GLY A 68 3.73 6.43 -13.06
N LYS A 69 2.58 5.86 -13.39
CA LYS A 69 2.29 5.41 -14.74
C LYS A 69 2.29 6.56 -15.73
N PHE A 70 1.70 7.68 -15.34
CA PHE A 70 1.65 8.85 -16.18
C PHE A 70 3.05 9.43 -16.40
N ILE A 71 3.83 9.54 -15.34
CA ILE A 71 5.20 10.04 -15.41
C ILE A 71 6.07 9.13 -16.25
N ASN A 72 5.95 7.82 -16.08
CA ASN A 72 6.72 6.85 -16.87
C ASN A 72 6.41 6.98 -18.36
N PHE A 73 5.15 7.18 -18.69
CA PHE A 73 4.76 7.39 -20.07
C PHE A 73 5.43 8.65 -20.65
N ALA A 74 5.41 9.74 -19.89
CA ALA A 74 6.03 10.99 -20.31
C ALA A 74 7.55 10.86 -20.45
N GLU A 75 8.18 10.14 -19.52
CA GLU A 75 9.62 9.88 -19.57
C GLU A 75 9.99 9.05 -20.79
N SER A 76 9.20 8.02 -21.09
CA SER A 76 9.43 7.20 -22.25
C SER A 76 9.35 8.03 -23.55
N SER A 77 8.38 8.91 -23.63
CA SER A 77 8.25 9.81 -24.77
C SER A 77 9.43 10.74 -24.89
N ALA A 78 9.89 11.30 -23.77
CA ALA A 78 11.05 12.18 -23.75
C ALA A 78 12.33 11.46 -24.17
N LEU A 79 12.51 10.23 -23.70
CA LEU A 79 13.65 9.41 -24.08
C LEU A 79 13.65 9.05 -25.56
N GLU A 80 12.47 8.81 -26.11
CA GLU A 80 12.33 8.50 -27.53
C GLU A 80 12.68 9.70 -28.42
N ILE A 81 12.39 10.90 -27.95
CA ILE A 81 12.68 12.14 -28.64
C ILE A 81 14.19 12.40 -28.68
N ASN A 82 14.84 12.03 -27.61
CA ASN A 82 16.28 12.20 -27.50
C ASN A 82 17.04 11.13 -28.27
#